data_a3489a6352b687c3524c4e547729c15f
#
_entry.id   a3489a6352b687c3524c4e547729c15f
#
_cell.length_a   1.000
_cell.length_b   1.000
_cell.length_c   1.000
_cell.angle_alpha   90.00
_cell.angle_beta   90.00
_cell.angle_gamma   90.00
#
_symmetry.space_group_name_H-M   'P 1'
#
loop_
_entity.id
_entity.type
_entity.pdbx_description
1 polymer ?
#
loop_
_entity_poly.entity_id
_entity_poly.type
_entity_poly.pdbx_seq_one_letter_code
_entity_poly.pdbx_strand_id
1 'polypeptide(L)'
;MVDVGDKPVTNREAVARGDITMNAAALTAIRTGAVAKGDPLQTARLAGIMAAKQTSALIPLCHPLPLTHVSVELTPTRSGYRIESRVRTSAQTGVEMEALVAVSVAALTIYDMVKAVDKGMVISDICLVEKRGGKSGIYRRSERSDRSKRSKRS
;
A
#
# COMPACT_ATOMS: atom_id res chain seq x y z
N MET A 1 23.25 -5.13 0.82
CA MET A 1 22.60 -3.95 1.43
C MET A 1 23.55 -2.77 1.27
N VAL A 2 23.04 -1.61 0.86
CA VAL A 2 23.88 -0.42 0.63
C VAL A 2 24.20 0.25 1.96
N ASP A 3 25.48 0.63 2.16
CA ASP A 3 25.87 1.40 3.36
C ASP A 3 25.26 2.80 3.32
N VAL A 4 24.63 3.21 4.40
CA VAL A 4 24.00 4.53 4.59
C VAL A 4 24.59 5.30 5.76
N GLY A 5 25.63 4.75 6.42
CA GLY A 5 26.22 5.29 7.65
C GLY A 5 26.62 6.76 7.56
N ASP A 6 27.18 7.19 6.42
CA ASP A 6 27.65 8.56 6.22
C ASP A 6 26.56 9.55 5.79
N LYS A 7 25.30 9.07 5.60
CA LYS A 7 24.19 9.95 5.20
C LYS A 7 23.59 10.64 6.41
N PRO A 8 23.22 11.93 6.29
CA PRO A 8 22.55 12.62 7.38
C PRO A 8 21.16 12.01 7.65
N VAL A 9 20.78 12.01 8.92
CA VAL A 9 19.41 11.70 9.33
C VAL A 9 18.49 12.84 8.91
N THR A 10 17.45 12.55 8.14
CA THR A 10 16.47 13.53 7.65
C THR A 10 15.05 12.97 7.80
N ASN A 11 14.08 13.88 7.91
CA ASN A 11 12.66 13.51 7.86
C ASN A 11 12.31 13.02 6.45
N ARG A 12 11.64 11.88 6.38
CA ARG A 12 11.26 11.24 5.13
C ARG A 12 9.81 10.80 5.18
N GLU A 13 9.14 10.97 4.06
CA GLU A 13 7.77 10.51 3.88
C GLU A 13 7.65 9.80 2.54
N ALA A 14 6.85 8.74 2.50
CA ALA A 14 6.44 8.08 1.27
C ALA A 14 4.94 7.80 1.28
N VAL A 15 4.32 7.95 0.12
CA VAL A 15 2.93 7.60 -0.14
C VAL A 15 2.89 6.59 -1.28
N ALA A 16 2.27 5.44 -1.03
CA ALA A 16 2.01 4.42 -2.04
C ALA A 16 0.51 4.20 -2.18
N ARG A 17 0.09 3.69 -3.33
CA ARG A 17 -1.30 3.27 -3.56
C ARG A 17 -1.36 1.98 -4.36
N GLY A 18 -2.54 1.34 -4.33
CA GLY A 18 -2.92 0.22 -5.16
C GLY A 18 -4.43 0.10 -5.21
N ASP A 19 -4.94 -0.69 -6.13
CA ASP A 19 -6.37 -0.93 -6.28
C ASP A 19 -6.64 -2.44 -6.14
N ILE A 20 -7.79 -2.79 -5.55
CA ILE A 20 -8.36 -4.14 -5.60
C ILE A 20 -9.76 -4.04 -6.18
N THR A 21 -10.03 -4.79 -7.26
CA THR A 21 -11.34 -4.86 -7.89
C THR A 21 -12.00 -6.21 -7.60
N MET A 22 -13.33 -6.20 -7.53
CA MET A 22 -14.12 -7.36 -7.16
C MET A 22 -15.53 -7.29 -7.78
N ASN A 23 -16.25 -8.41 -7.76
CA ASN A 23 -17.62 -8.46 -8.24
C ASN A 23 -18.62 -7.79 -7.26
N ALA A 24 -19.85 -7.60 -7.73
CA ALA A 24 -20.91 -6.93 -6.95
C ALA A 24 -21.29 -7.69 -5.66
N ALA A 25 -21.21 -9.02 -5.68
CA ALA A 25 -21.53 -9.84 -4.51
C ALA A 25 -20.50 -9.62 -3.39
N ALA A 26 -19.20 -9.57 -3.74
CA ALA A 26 -18.13 -9.29 -2.79
C ALA A 26 -18.24 -7.87 -2.21
N LEU A 27 -18.51 -6.87 -3.04
CA LEU A 27 -18.76 -5.50 -2.58
C LEU A 27 -19.95 -5.41 -1.60
N THR A 28 -21.02 -6.12 -1.90
CA THR A 28 -22.20 -6.19 -1.03
C THR A 28 -21.87 -6.87 0.30
N ALA A 29 -21.18 -8.01 0.25
CA ALA A 29 -20.77 -8.73 1.47
C ALA A 29 -19.91 -7.87 2.39
N ILE A 30 -18.97 -7.11 1.86
CA ILE A 30 -18.16 -6.16 2.66
C ILE A 30 -19.04 -5.08 3.28
N ARG A 31 -19.89 -4.44 2.47
CA ARG A 31 -20.75 -3.33 2.93
C ARG A 31 -21.79 -3.72 3.98
N THR A 32 -22.30 -4.94 3.89
CA THR A 32 -23.33 -5.46 4.82
C THR A 32 -22.74 -6.19 6.02
N GLY A 33 -21.41 -6.35 6.10
CA GLY A 33 -20.77 -7.11 7.17
C GLY A 33 -20.99 -8.63 7.07
N ALA A 34 -21.34 -9.15 5.89
CA ALA A 34 -21.64 -10.56 5.66
C ALA A 34 -20.39 -11.42 5.35
N VAL A 35 -19.18 -10.89 5.51
CA VAL A 35 -17.95 -11.64 5.31
C VAL A 35 -17.69 -12.55 6.51
N ALA A 36 -17.59 -13.86 6.29
CA ALA A 36 -17.46 -14.85 7.37
C ALA A 36 -16.23 -14.65 8.28
N LYS A 37 -15.14 -14.08 7.76
CA LYS A 37 -13.91 -13.81 8.51
C LYS A 37 -13.92 -12.48 9.30
N GLY A 38 -15.03 -11.74 9.31
CA GLY A 38 -15.17 -10.45 9.98
C GLY A 38 -15.03 -9.26 9.03
N ASP A 39 -14.56 -8.12 9.54
CA ASP A 39 -14.41 -6.87 8.78
C ASP A 39 -13.11 -6.85 7.96
N PRO A 40 -13.17 -7.01 6.62
CA PRO A 40 -11.97 -7.03 5.78
C PRO A 40 -11.24 -5.70 5.73
N LEU A 41 -11.96 -4.57 5.84
CA LEU A 41 -11.34 -3.25 5.70
C LEU A 41 -10.52 -2.88 6.94
N GLN A 42 -11.07 -3.13 8.13
CA GLN A 42 -10.34 -2.90 9.38
C GLN A 42 -9.15 -3.85 9.53
N THR A 43 -9.35 -5.13 9.18
CA THR A 43 -8.27 -6.14 9.21
C THR A 43 -7.15 -5.78 8.23
N ALA A 44 -7.50 -5.37 7.01
CA ALA A 44 -6.52 -4.95 6.00
C ALA A 44 -5.73 -3.71 6.43
N ARG A 45 -6.40 -2.71 7.04
CA ARG A 45 -5.72 -1.53 7.59
C ARG A 45 -4.67 -1.92 8.63
N LEU A 46 -5.06 -2.74 9.59
CA LEU A 46 -4.14 -3.22 10.63
C LEU A 46 -2.98 -4.05 10.04
N ALA A 47 -3.30 -4.98 9.14
CA ALA A 47 -2.29 -5.81 8.48
C ALA A 47 -1.27 -5.00 7.69
N GLY A 48 -1.72 -3.97 6.95
CA GLY A 48 -0.84 -3.05 6.23
C GLY A 48 0.09 -2.27 7.16
N ILE A 49 -0.43 -1.76 8.28
CA ILE A 49 0.38 -1.06 9.30
C ILE A 49 1.43 -2.02 9.89
N MET A 50 1.04 -3.23 10.23
CA MET A 50 1.97 -4.24 10.76
C MET A 50 3.04 -4.62 9.73
N ALA A 51 2.66 -4.78 8.46
CA ALA A 51 3.57 -5.14 7.38
C ALA A 51 4.62 -4.05 7.12
N ALA A 52 4.25 -2.77 7.17
CA ALA A 52 5.21 -1.67 7.08
C ALA A 52 6.31 -1.80 8.14
N LYS A 53 5.96 -2.18 9.38
CA LYS A 53 6.92 -2.37 10.47
C LYS A 53 7.81 -3.61 10.30
N GLN A 54 7.44 -4.54 9.41
CA GLN A 54 8.15 -5.78 9.14
C GLN A 54 8.86 -5.77 7.77
N THR A 55 8.94 -4.64 7.10
CA THR A 55 9.46 -4.55 5.73
C THR A 55 10.87 -5.12 5.60
N SER A 56 11.77 -4.82 6.54
CA SER A 56 13.14 -5.35 6.51
C SER A 56 13.23 -6.87 6.71
N ALA A 57 12.22 -7.48 7.31
CA ALA A 57 12.12 -8.94 7.42
C ALA A 57 11.58 -9.59 6.14
N LEU A 58 10.89 -8.84 5.29
CA LEU A 58 10.26 -9.32 4.05
C LEU A 58 11.10 -9.03 2.81
N ILE A 59 11.77 -7.89 2.78
CA ILE A 59 12.57 -7.42 1.64
C ILE A 59 14.05 -7.51 2.00
N PRO A 60 14.81 -8.43 1.39
CA PRO A 60 16.11 -8.87 1.89
C PRO A 60 17.17 -7.78 2.08
N LEU A 61 17.16 -6.74 1.22
CA LEU A 61 18.18 -5.70 1.24
C LEU A 61 17.70 -4.37 1.83
N CYS A 62 16.49 -4.34 2.45
CA CYS A 62 15.99 -3.18 3.14
C CYS A 62 16.59 -3.04 4.55
N HIS A 63 16.84 -1.80 4.94
CA HIS A 63 17.30 -1.47 6.29
C HIS A 63 16.12 -1.54 7.28
N PRO A 64 16.33 -1.99 8.53
CA PRO A 64 15.35 -1.81 9.59
C PRO A 64 15.27 -0.32 9.95
N LEU A 65 14.05 0.26 9.88
CA LEU A 65 13.85 1.69 10.09
C LEU A 65 12.90 1.96 11.25
N PRO A 66 13.17 2.96 12.10
CA PRO A 66 12.26 3.43 13.13
C PRO A 66 11.15 4.26 12.50
N LEU A 67 9.97 3.68 12.29
CA LEU A 67 8.82 4.38 11.72
C LEU A 67 8.16 5.28 12.78
N THR A 68 7.95 6.55 12.43
CA THR A 68 7.28 7.53 13.30
C THR A 68 5.79 7.64 13.01
N HIS A 69 5.35 7.25 11.81
CA HIS A 69 3.95 7.24 11.42
C HIS A 69 3.70 6.20 10.32
N VAL A 70 2.59 5.49 10.43
CA VAL A 70 2.04 4.65 9.36
C VAL A 70 0.52 4.82 9.35
N SER A 71 -0.06 5.17 8.22
CA SER A 71 -1.49 5.11 7.99
C SER A 71 -1.80 4.30 6.73
N VAL A 72 -2.93 3.60 6.74
CA VAL A 72 -3.48 2.86 5.60
C VAL A 72 -4.96 3.24 5.48
N GLU A 73 -5.32 3.84 4.36
CA GLU A 73 -6.67 4.26 4.04
C GLU A 73 -7.24 3.41 2.91
N LEU A 74 -8.51 3.03 3.06
CA LEU A 74 -9.24 2.26 2.06
C LEU A 74 -10.46 3.05 1.62
N THR A 75 -10.44 3.52 0.38
CA THR A 75 -11.50 4.34 -0.20
C THR A 75 -12.31 3.51 -1.19
N PRO A 76 -13.64 3.43 -1.06
CA PRO A 76 -14.46 2.72 -2.03
C PRO A 76 -14.37 3.35 -3.41
N THR A 77 -14.34 2.49 -4.43
CA THR A 77 -14.42 2.85 -5.85
C THR A 77 -15.65 2.20 -6.47
N ARG A 78 -15.88 2.42 -7.76
CA ARG A 78 -17.00 1.80 -8.47
C ARG A 78 -16.94 0.26 -8.45
N SER A 79 -15.75 -0.32 -8.49
CA SER A 79 -15.54 -1.77 -8.66
C SER A 79 -14.70 -2.41 -7.56
N GLY A 80 -14.47 -1.73 -6.44
CA GLY A 80 -13.63 -2.26 -5.36
C GLY A 80 -13.19 -1.19 -4.37
N TYR A 81 -11.92 -1.23 -4.02
CA TYR A 81 -11.30 -0.27 -3.10
C TYR A 81 -9.94 0.19 -3.62
N ARG A 82 -9.70 1.49 -3.43
CA ARG A 82 -8.35 2.06 -3.51
C ARG A 82 -7.73 2.02 -2.13
N ILE A 83 -6.50 1.57 -2.08
CA ILE A 83 -5.69 1.50 -0.86
C ILE A 83 -4.57 2.52 -0.99
N GLU A 84 -4.43 3.39 -0.01
CA GLU A 84 -3.31 4.33 0.08
C GLU A 84 -2.61 4.16 1.42
N SER A 85 -1.30 4.12 1.42
CA SER A 85 -0.47 4.14 2.62
C SER A 85 0.37 5.41 2.68
N ARG A 86 0.60 5.91 3.88
CA ARG A 86 1.52 7.00 4.17
C ARG A 86 2.43 6.59 5.31
N VAL A 87 3.73 6.65 5.07
CA VAL A 87 4.75 6.24 6.05
C VAL A 87 5.74 7.37 6.26
N ARG A 88 6.14 7.60 7.51
CA ARG A 88 7.14 8.60 7.90
C ARG A 88 8.22 7.99 8.78
N THR A 89 9.42 8.52 8.64
CA THR A 89 10.57 8.22 9.49
C THR A 89 11.50 9.43 9.58
N SER A 90 12.38 9.41 10.57
CA SER A 90 13.58 10.25 10.63
C SER A 90 14.78 9.31 10.57
N ALA A 91 15.41 9.18 9.39
CA ALA A 91 16.44 8.17 9.13
C ALA A 91 17.38 8.56 7.98
N GLN A 92 18.39 7.74 7.74
CA GLN A 92 19.40 7.90 6.69
C GLN A 92 18.94 7.42 5.31
N THR A 93 17.83 6.63 5.24
CA THR A 93 17.24 6.15 3.98
C THR A 93 15.74 6.36 3.95
N GLY A 94 15.12 6.20 2.77
CA GLY A 94 13.70 6.44 2.56
C GLY A 94 12.81 5.29 3.01
N VAL A 95 11.49 5.54 3.03
CA VAL A 95 10.43 4.61 3.47
C VAL A 95 9.50 4.19 2.34
N GLU A 96 9.99 4.22 1.11
CA GLU A 96 9.23 3.86 -0.09
C GLU A 96 8.78 2.40 -0.03
N MET A 97 9.66 1.50 0.42
CA MET A 97 9.35 0.07 0.51
C MET A 97 8.33 -0.22 1.61
N GLU A 98 8.41 0.45 2.74
CA GLU A 98 7.45 0.34 3.84
C GLU A 98 6.04 0.74 3.35
N ALA A 99 5.95 1.82 2.58
CA ALA A 99 4.68 2.25 2.01
C ALA A 99 4.12 1.23 0.98
N LEU A 100 4.96 0.72 0.07
CA LEU A 100 4.56 -0.27 -0.93
C LEU A 100 4.17 -1.60 -0.28
N VAL A 101 4.90 -2.08 0.71
CA VAL A 101 4.59 -3.31 1.46
C VAL A 101 3.26 -3.17 2.21
N ALA A 102 3.01 -2.02 2.84
CA ALA A 102 1.74 -1.75 3.52
C ALA A 102 0.53 -1.90 2.58
N VAL A 103 0.58 -1.30 1.39
CA VAL A 103 -0.49 -1.40 0.37
C VAL A 103 -0.66 -2.84 -0.11
N SER A 104 0.45 -3.53 -0.38
CA SER A 104 0.45 -4.90 -0.90
C SER A 104 -0.20 -5.87 0.08
N VAL A 105 0.20 -5.80 1.35
CA VAL A 105 -0.34 -6.70 2.38
C VAL A 105 -1.79 -6.35 2.73
N ALA A 106 -2.17 -5.08 2.73
CA ALA A 106 -3.57 -4.70 2.90
C ALA A 106 -4.46 -5.28 1.78
N ALA A 107 -4.02 -5.19 0.51
CA ALA A 107 -4.74 -5.78 -0.62
C ALA A 107 -4.84 -7.31 -0.53
N LEU A 108 -3.75 -7.99 -0.17
CA LEU A 108 -3.73 -9.44 0.04
C LEU A 108 -4.66 -9.87 1.18
N THR A 109 -4.77 -9.07 2.23
CA THR A 109 -5.66 -9.34 3.37
C THR A 109 -7.13 -9.27 2.94
N ILE A 110 -7.52 -8.26 2.15
CA ILE A 110 -8.87 -8.21 1.57
C ILE A 110 -9.11 -9.46 0.72
N TYR A 111 -8.16 -9.81 -0.14
CA TYR A 111 -8.28 -10.99 -1.00
C TYR A 111 -8.50 -12.26 -0.17
N ASP A 112 -7.68 -12.52 0.84
CA ASP A 112 -7.83 -13.70 1.69
C ASP A 112 -9.18 -13.77 2.40
N MET A 113 -9.65 -12.63 2.93
CA MET A 113 -10.90 -12.59 3.69
C MET A 113 -12.15 -12.75 2.80
N VAL A 114 -12.09 -12.33 1.53
CA VAL A 114 -13.25 -12.24 0.63
C VAL A 114 -13.24 -13.33 -0.45
N LYS A 115 -12.15 -14.07 -0.63
CA LYS A 115 -11.98 -15.08 -1.71
C LYS A 115 -13.03 -16.19 -1.73
N ALA A 116 -13.72 -16.44 -0.62
CA ALA A 116 -14.84 -17.38 -0.59
C ALA A 116 -16.04 -16.90 -1.42
N VAL A 117 -16.21 -15.56 -1.55
CA VAL A 117 -17.28 -14.93 -2.35
C VAL A 117 -16.82 -14.64 -3.77
N ASP A 118 -15.55 -14.17 -3.93
CA ASP A 118 -14.99 -13.83 -5.23
C ASP A 118 -13.51 -14.21 -5.33
N LYS A 119 -13.19 -15.26 -6.07
CA LYS A 119 -11.79 -15.65 -6.37
C LYS A 119 -11.19 -14.84 -7.52
N GLY A 120 -12.05 -14.15 -8.29
CA GLY A 120 -11.65 -13.36 -9.46
C GLY A 120 -11.16 -11.94 -9.14
N MET A 121 -11.03 -11.60 -7.86
CA MET A 121 -10.49 -10.29 -7.47
C MET A 121 -9.11 -10.04 -8.08
N VAL A 122 -8.88 -8.80 -8.50
CA VAL A 122 -7.60 -8.37 -9.09
C VAL A 122 -6.98 -7.29 -8.25
N ILE A 123 -5.75 -7.52 -7.80
CA ILE A 123 -4.89 -6.52 -7.19
C ILE A 123 -4.07 -5.87 -8.29
N SER A 124 -4.11 -4.56 -8.41
CA SER A 124 -3.49 -3.84 -9.51
C SER A 124 -2.93 -2.47 -9.09
N ASP A 125 -2.14 -1.89 -9.99
CA ASP A 125 -1.66 -0.50 -9.92
C ASP A 125 -0.94 -0.13 -8.62
N ILE A 126 -0.27 -1.11 -7.98
CA ILE A 126 0.58 -0.85 -6.82
C ILE A 126 1.77 0.00 -7.26
N CYS A 127 1.87 1.20 -6.73
CA CYS A 127 2.91 2.15 -7.12
C CYS A 127 3.21 3.18 -6.03
N LEU A 128 4.43 3.72 -6.08
CA LEU A 128 4.80 4.92 -5.33
C LEU A 128 4.11 6.13 -5.96
N VAL A 129 3.43 6.92 -5.14
CA VAL A 129 2.72 8.15 -5.56
C VAL A 129 3.57 9.37 -5.29
N GLU A 130 4.12 9.44 -4.09
CA GLU A 130 4.95 10.57 -3.66
C GLU A 130 6.02 10.10 -2.69
N LYS A 131 7.18 10.72 -2.74
CA LYS A 131 8.15 10.66 -1.66
C LYS A 131 8.73 12.04 -1.40
N ARG A 132 9.11 12.29 -0.16
CA ARG A 132 9.75 13.53 0.29
C ARG A 132 10.95 13.23 1.18
N GLY A 133 11.95 14.11 1.11
CA GLY A 133 13.16 14.05 1.92
C GLY A 133 14.32 13.31 1.26
N GLY A 134 15.49 13.45 1.87
CA GLY A 134 16.75 12.92 1.38
C GLY A 134 17.34 13.72 0.20
N LYS A 135 18.50 13.27 -0.28
CA LYS A 135 19.28 13.94 -1.34
C LYS A 135 18.52 14.10 -2.67
N SER A 136 17.65 13.16 -3.00
CA SER A 136 16.87 13.17 -4.25
C SER A 136 15.60 14.04 -4.19
N GLY A 137 15.34 14.73 -3.04
CA GLY A 137 14.25 15.69 -2.90
C GLY A 137 12.86 15.06 -3.02
N ILE A 138 11.96 15.76 -3.72
CA ILE A 138 10.56 15.37 -3.87
C ILE A 138 10.37 14.63 -5.19
N TYR A 139 9.75 13.45 -5.13
CA TYR A 139 9.21 12.73 -6.28
C TYR A 139 7.69 12.77 -6.20
N ARG A 140 7.03 13.04 -7.32
CA ARG A 140 5.59 12.89 -7.51
C ARG A 140 5.30 12.19 -8.81
N ARG A 141 4.46 11.15 -8.73
CA ARG A 141 3.99 10.43 -9.90
C ARG A 141 3.06 11.32 -10.71
N SER A 142 3.32 11.49 -12.02
CA SER A 142 2.43 12.24 -12.90
C SER A 142 1.19 11.41 -13.26
N GLU A 143 -0.01 12.01 -13.19
CA GLU A 143 -1.28 11.33 -13.55
C GLU A 143 -1.37 10.93 -15.03
N ARG A 144 -0.55 11.51 -15.91
CA ARG A 144 -0.50 11.15 -17.35
C ARG A 144 -0.06 9.71 -17.60
N SER A 145 0.71 9.09 -16.71
CA SER A 145 1.13 7.69 -16.85
C SER A 145 0.00 6.69 -16.60
N ASP A 146 -1.08 7.08 -15.91
CA ASP A 146 -2.22 6.22 -15.60
C ASP A 146 -3.26 6.16 -16.74
N ARG A 147 -3.42 7.24 -17.52
CA ARG A 147 -4.41 7.30 -18.62
C ARG A 147 -3.99 6.52 -19.87
N SER A 148 -2.70 6.44 -20.17
CA SER A 148 -2.21 5.74 -21.38
C SER A 148 -2.38 4.22 -21.34
N LYS A 149 -2.49 3.62 -20.15
CA LYS A 149 -2.74 2.19 -19.99
C LYS A 149 -4.21 1.80 -20.08
N ARG A 150 -5.14 2.72 -19.82
CA ARG A 150 -6.59 2.47 -19.93
C ARG A 150 -7.09 2.53 -21.38
N SER A 151 -6.48 3.36 -22.23
CA SER A 151 -6.89 3.53 -23.63
C SER A 151 -6.49 2.36 -24.55
N LYS A 152 -5.58 1.49 -24.16
CA LYS A 152 -5.12 0.33 -24.96
C LYS A 152 -5.84 -0.99 -24.61
N ARG A 153 -6.86 -0.96 -23.75
CA ARG A 153 -7.67 -2.13 -23.35
C ARG A 153 -9.16 -2.00 -23.69
N SER A 154 -9.49 -1.13 -24.64
CA SER A 154 -10.84 -1.04 -25.25
C SER A 154 -10.80 -1.58 -26.66
#